data_b33e32c7e5c4cab046967b0e627be446
#
_entry.id   b33e32c7e5c4cab046967b0e627be446
#
_cell.length_a   1.000
_cell.length_b   1.000
_cell.length_c   1.000
_cell.angle_alpha   90.00
_cell.angle_beta   90.00
_cell.angle_gamma   90.00
#
_symmetry.space_group_name_H-M   'P 1'
#
loop_
_entity.id
_entity.type
_entity.pdbx_description
1 polymer ?
#
loop_
_entity_poly.entity_id
_entity_poly.type
_entity_poly.pdbx_seq_one_letter_code
_entity_poly.pdbx_strand_id
1 'polypeptide(L)'
;MCIRDRDKETLMQSIRRIALLAPEDSGRVKFDVDKDHFEISTVNKETGEAKEFIDKYDYNGVPTSISFNNKYLLSILDAIDTEQVLIKLGDSRDPIMVFNEPPLKNQKITFLLMPLRT
;
A
#
# COMPACT_ATOMS: atom_id res chain seq x y z
N MET A 1 -11.65 -7.35 -1.62
CA MET A 1 -10.57 -7.19 -2.61
C MET A 1 -9.24 -7.27 -1.88
N CYS A 2 -8.34 -8.07 -2.39
CA CYS A 2 -7.09 -8.38 -1.69
C CYS A 2 -5.88 -8.26 -2.61
N ILE A 3 -4.84 -7.56 -2.13
CA ILE A 3 -3.51 -7.59 -2.72
C ILE A 3 -2.65 -8.51 -1.86
N ARG A 4 -2.04 -9.54 -2.46
CA ARG A 4 -0.98 -10.30 -1.80
C ARG A 4 0.34 -9.84 -2.41
N ASP A 5 1.12 -9.10 -1.64
CA ASP A 5 2.46 -8.70 -2.08
C ASP A 5 3.45 -9.80 -1.69
N ARG A 6 4.18 -10.32 -2.67
CA ARG A 6 5.12 -11.44 -2.48
C ARG A 6 6.51 -11.00 -2.03
N ASP A 7 6.77 -9.71 -2.04
CA ASP A 7 8.06 -9.15 -1.62
C ASP A 7 7.83 -7.81 -0.91
N LYS A 8 7.57 -7.90 0.39
CA LYS A 8 7.29 -6.73 1.22
C LYS A 8 8.43 -5.70 1.17
N GLU A 9 9.68 -6.15 1.17
CA GLU A 9 10.83 -5.25 1.18
C GLU A 9 10.88 -4.39 -0.08
N THR A 10 10.65 -5.00 -1.25
CA THR A 10 10.59 -4.25 -2.51
C THR A 10 9.42 -3.26 -2.52
N LEU A 11 8.27 -3.66 -1.99
CA LEU A 11 7.12 -2.76 -1.85
C LEU A 11 7.46 -1.56 -0.98
N MET A 12 8.09 -1.78 0.17
CA MET A 12 8.49 -0.70 1.08
C MET A 12 9.49 0.25 0.42
N GLN A 13 10.46 -0.28 -0.31
CA GLN A 13 11.45 0.54 -1.02
C GLN A 13 10.78 1.41 -2.08
N SER A 14 9.82 0.86 -2.84
CA SER A 14 9.07 1.63 -3.83
C SER A 14 8.26 2.74 -3.18
N ILE A 15 7.59 2.46 -2.07
CA ILE A 15 6.83 3.46 -1.33
C ILE A 15 7.76 4.57 -0.81
N ARG A 16 8.93 4.23 -0.28
CA ARG A 16 9.90 5.21 0.21
C ARG A 16 10.39 6.14 -0.89
N ARG A 17 10.67 5.61 -2.09
CA ARG A 17 11.09 6.45 -3.23
C ARG A 17 9.99 7.40 -3.67
N ILE A 18 8.76 6.90 -3.78
CA ILE A 18 7.59 7.73 -4.12
C ILE A 18 7.35 8.79 -3.04
N ALA A 19 7.52 8.42 -1.78
CA ALA A 19 7.29 9.32 -0.64
C ALA A 19 8.23 10.54 -0.62
N LEU A 20 9.40 10.45 -1.26
CA LEU A 20 10.31 11.60 -1.36
C LEU A 20 9.67 12.78 -2.08
N LEU A 21 8.73 12.53 -2.99
CA LEU A 21 8.01 13.56 -3.73
C LEU A 21 6.61 13.84 -3.19
N ALA A 22 6.12 13.06 -2.23
CA ALA A 22 4.79 13.24 -1.67
C ALA A 22 4.67 14.57 -0.91
N PRO A 23 3.46 15.18 -0.90
CA PRO A 23 3.25 16.39 -0.10
C PRO A 23 3.54 16.13 1.38
N GLU A 24 4.31 17.01 2.02
CA GLU A 24 4.73 16.84 3.42
C GLU A 24 3.56 16.81 4.40
N ASP A 25 2.53 17.61 4.15
CA ASP A 25 1.37 17.76 5.03
C ASP A 25 0.48 16.53 5.02
N SER A 26 0.22 15.93 3.85
CA SER A 26 -0.68 14.79 3.72
C SER A 26 0.04 13.45 3.59
N GLY A 27 1.29 13.44 3.12
CA GLY A 27 2.02 12.21 2.80
C GLY A 27 1.28 11.35 1.79
N ARG A 28 0.46 11.95 0.92
CA ARG A 28 -0.47 11.23 0.04
C ARG A 28 0.25 10.42 -1.01
N VAL A 29 -0.05 9.14 -1.03
CA VAL A 29 0.39 8.17 -2.04
C VAL A 29 -0.83 7.39 -2.50
N LYS A 30 -0.86 7.02 -3.77
CA LYS A 30 -2.00 6.35 -4.39
C LYS A 30 -1.58 4.98 -4.91
N PHE A 31 -2.42 3.98 -4.66
CA PHE A 31 -2.35 2.66 -5.29
C PHE A 31 -3.41 2.57 -6.38
N ASP A 32 -3.00 2.21 -7.59
CA ASP A 32 -3.88 1.79 -8.68
C ASP A 32 -3.58 0.34 -8.96
N VAL A 33 -4.52 -0.55 -8.71
CA VAL A 33 -4.28 -1.99 -8.80
C VAL A 33 -5.38 -2.71 -9.57
N ASP A 34 -4.96 -3.65 -10.42
CA ASP A 34 -5.82 -4.66 -11.04
C ASP A 34 -5.02 -5.96 -11.19
N LYS A 35 -5.54 -6.94 -11.93
CA LYS A 35 -4.87 -8.23 -12.10
C LYS A 35 -3.50 -8.13 -12.74
N ASP A 36 -3.33 -7.19 -13.67
CA ASP A 36 -2.17 -7.10 -14.53
C ASP A 36 -1.30 -5.89 -14.23
N HIS A 37 -1.73 -5.05 -13.28
CA HIS A 37 -1.12 -3.75 -13.08
C HIS A 37 -1.24 -3.33 -11.62
N PHE A 38 -0.12 -2.95 -11.03
CA PHE A 38 -0.07 -2.35 -9.70
C PHE A 38 0.87 -1.17 -9.76
N GLU A 39 0.31 0.03 -9.72
CA GLU A 39 1.05 1.28 -9.79
C GLU A 39 0.96 2.03 -8.47
N ILE A 40 2.09 2.51 -8.00
CA ILE A 40 2.19 3.40 -6.85
C ILE A 40 2.58 4.77 -7.38
N SER A 41 1.85 5.80 -7.00
CA SER A 41 2.10 7.15 -7.51
C SER A 41 1.85 8.22 -6.46
N THR A 42 2.43 9.38 -6.69
CA THR A 42 2.14 10.61 -5.94
C THR A 42 2.21 11.80 -6.87
N VAL A 43 1.46 12.84 -6.55
CA VAL A 43 1.49 14.11 -7.26
C VAL A 43 1.69 15.22 -6.24
N ASN A 44 2.67 16.09 -6.51
CA ASN A 44 2.96 17.26 -5.69
C ASN A 44 3.11 18.46 -6.64
N LYS A 45 2.34 19.51 -6.40
CA LYS A 45 2.35 20.72 -7.26
C LYS A 45 3.72 21.39 -7.34
N GLU A 46 4.55 21.24 -6.29
CA GLU A 46 5.85 21.87 -6.23
C GLU A 46 6.97 21.00 -6.77
N THR A 47 6.93 19.68 -6.50
CA THR A 47 8.03 18.76 -6.82
C THR A 47 7.75 17.87 -8.03
N GLY A 48 6.48 17.79 -8.48
CA GLY A 48 6.11 17.01 -9.65
C GLY A 48 5.41 15.71 -9.32
N GLU A 49 5.52 14.75 -10.24
CA GLU A 49 4.83 13.46 -10.16
C GLU A 49 5.86 12.32 -10.18
N ALA A 50 5.59 11.27 -9.41
CA ALA A 50 6.38 10.06 -9.41
C ALA A 50 5.48 8.84 -9.51
N LYS A 51 5.94 7.81 -10.23
CA LYS A 51 5.23 6.54 -10.42
C LYS A 51 6.22 5.39 -10.34
N GLU A 52 5.79 4.30 -9.73
CA GLU A 52 6.51 3.03 -9.77
C GLU A 52 5.54 1.88 -9.91
N PHE A 53 6.00 0.78 -10.51
CA PHE A 53 5.20 -0.41 -10.74
C PHE A 53 5.71 -1.55 -9.88
N ILE A 54 4.78 -2.34 -9.35
CA ILE A 54 5.08 -3.53 -8.56
C ILE A 54 4.78 -4.75 -9.42
N ASP A 55 5.72 -5.69 -9.49
CA ASP A 55 5.59 -6.90 -10.31
C ASP A 55 5.22 -8.14 -9.50
N LYS A 56 5.75 -8.26 -8.28
CA LYS A 56 5.60 -9.46 -7.45
C LYS A 56 4.38 -9.37 -6.55
N TYR A 57 3.20 -9.45 -7.15
CA TYR A 57 1.95 -9.39 -6.41
C TYR A 57 0.88 -10.26 -7.06
N ASP A 58 -0.15 -10.58 -6.29
CA ASP A 58 -1.38 -11.20 -6.76
C ASP A 58 -2.56 -10.33 -6.32
N TYR A 59 -3.50 -10.10 -7.18
CA TYR A 59 -4.68 -9.31 -6.87
C TYR A 59 -5.97 -10.06 -7.18
N ASN A 60 -6.89 -10.03 -6.23
CA ASN A 60 -8.22 -10.59 -6.38
C ASN A 60 -9.25 -9.49 -6.10
N GLY A 61 -9.92 -9.05 -7.14
CA GLY A 61 -10.94 -8.00 -7.05
C GLY A 61 -11.09 -7.23 -8.35
N VAL A 62 -11.89 -6.19 -8.32
CA VAL A 62 -12.07 -5.27 -9.44
C VAL A 62 -10.95 -4.23 -9.45
N PRO A 63 -10.68 -3.58 -10.60
CA PRO A 63 -9.72 -2.47 -10.63
C PRO A 63 -10.06 -1.43 -9.57
N THR A 64 -9.08 -1.06 -8.76
CA THR A 64 -9.29 -0.21 -7.59
C THR A 64 -8.21 0.85 -7.48
N SER A 65 -8.61 2.07 -7.13
CA SER A 65 -7.70 3.16 -6.81
C SER A 65 -7.95 3.61 -5.38
N ILE A 66 -6.90 3.76 -4.58
CA ILE A 66 -7.02 4.17 -3.19
C ILE A 66 -5.81 5.02 -2.80
N SER A 67 -6.06 6.09 -2.04
CA SER A 67 -5.03 6.98 -1.53
C SER A 67 -4.91 6.86 -0.03
N PHE A 68 -3.69 7.02 0.49
CA PHE A 68 -3.42 6.93 1.92
C PHE A 68 -2.16 7.71 2.28
N ASN A 69 -1.92 7.87 3.58
CA ASN A 69 -0.69 8.48 4.08
C ASN A 69 0.42 7.43 4.12
N ASN A 70 1.48 7.65 3.35
CA ASN A 70 2.58 6.69 3.24
C ASN A 70 3.27 6.40 4.59
N LYS A 71 3.34 7.37 5.48
CA LYS A 71 4.00 7.21 6.77
C LYS A 71 3.34 6.13 7.62
N TYR A 72 2.00 6.09 7.63
CA TYR A 72 1.26 5.08 8.37
C TYR A 72 1.43 3.69 7.75
N LEU A 73 1.36 3.59 6.42
CA LEU A 73 1.54 2.30 5.77
C LEU A 73 2.97 1.78 5.96
N LEU A 74 3.98 2.62 5.83
CA LEU A 74 5.37 2.21 6.06
C LEU A 74 5.59 1.72 7.48
N SER A 75 5.00 2.40 8.48
CA SER A 75 5.08 1.96 9.88
C SER A 75 4.44 0.58 10.08
N ILE A 76 3.30 0.35 9.44
CA ILE A 76 2.61 -0.95 9.50
C ILE A 76 3.47 -2.04 8.87
N LEU A 77 4.00 -1.80 7.68
CA LEU A 77 4.81 -2.77 6.96
C LEU A 77 6.12 -3.08 7.72
N ASP A 78 6.70 -2.07 8.35
CA ASP A 78 7.90 -2.26 9.17
C ASP A 78 7.64 -3.13 10.40
N ALA A 79 6.44 -3.10 10.94
CA ALA A 79 6.04 -3.91 12.09
C ALA A 79 5.70 -5.36 11.74
N ILE A 80 5.55 -5.69 10.45
CA ILE A 80 5.23 -7.03 9.97
C ILE A 80 6.52 -7.78 9.69
N ASP A 81 6.69 -8.96 10.31
CA ASP A 81 7.93 -9.74 10.23
C ASP A 81 7.99 -10.73 9.06
N THR A 82 6.90 -10.90 8.32
CA THR A 82 6.86 -11.82 7.19
C THR A 82 7.39 -11.19 5.92
N GLU A 83 7.91 -12.02 4.99
CA GLU A 83 8.39 -11.55 3.69
C GLU A 83 7.26 -11.08 2.77
N GLN A 84 6.07 -11.63 2.98
CA GLN A 84 4.88 -11.32 2.20
C GLN A 84 3.86 -10.61 3.08
N VAL A 85 2.99 -9.86 2.47
CA VAL A 85 1.94 -9.13 3.17
C VAL A 85 0.63 -9.21 2.39
N LEU A 86 -0.48 -9.35 3.12
CA LEU A 86 -1.83 -9.35 2.55
C LEU A 86 -2.51 -8.03 2.90
N ILE A 87 -2.94 -7.30 1.90
CA ILE A 87 -3.64 -6.02 2.06
C ILE A 87 -5.06 -6.18 1.56
N LYS A 88 -6.04 -6.01 2.45
CA LYS A 88 -7.46 -6.05 2.08
C LYS A 88 -7.97 -4.63 1.87
N LEU A 89 -8.57 -4.43 0.70
CA LEU A 89 -9.17 -3.16 0.30
C LEU A 89 -10.69 -3.29 0.32
N GLY A 90 -11.36 -2.28 0.83
CA GLY A 90 -12.79 -2.12 0.68
C GLY A 90 -13.09 -1.02 -0.32
N ASP A 91 -14.23 -0.36 -0.18
CA ASP A 91 -14.50 0.84 -0.96
C ASP A 91 -13.74 2.05 -0.37
N SER A 92 -13.92 3.23 -0.95
CA SER A 92 -13.15 4.42 -0.58
C SER A 92 -13.33 4.91 0.87
N ARG A 93 -14.30 4.36 1.59
CA ARG A 93 -14.61 4.74 2.98
C ARG A 93 -14.18 3.69 4.00
N ASP A 94 -13.92 2.46 3.54
CA ASP A 94 -13.56 1.37 4.43
C ASP A 94 -12.09 1.44 4.81
N PRO A 95 -11.72 1.04 6.03
CA PRO A 95 -10.31 0.96 6.38
C PRO A 95 -9.60 -0.10 5.56
N ILE A 96 -8.34 0.17 5.24
CA ILE A 96 -7.44 -0.80 4.64
C ILE A 96 -6.96 -1.71 5.76
N MET A 97 -7.08 -3.03 5.57
CA MET A 97 -6.59 -4.00 6.55
C MET A 97 -5.31 -4.65 6.03
N VAL A 98 -4.30 -4.74 6.89
CA VAL A 98 -3.00 -5.31 6.54
C VAL A 98 -2.68 -6.48 7.46
N PHE A 99 -2.31 -7.61 6.88
CA PHE A 99 -2.06 -8.87 7.60
C PHE A 99 -0.68 -9.44 7.24
N ASN A 100 -0.13 -10.22 8.16
CA ASN A 100 1.02 -11.07 7.85
C ASN A 100 0.62 -12.15 6.85
N GLU A 101 1.53 -12.49 5.93
CA GLU A 101 1.31 -13.57 4.97
C GLU A 101 2.58 -14.43 4.90
N PRO A 102 2.55 -15.71 5.28
CA PRO A 102 1.41 -16.43 5.86
C PRO A 102 1.08 -15.95 7.28
N PRO A 103 -0.15 -16.19 7.75
CA PRO A 103 -0.52 -15.81 9.12
C PRO A 103 0.38 -16.51 10.13
N LEU A 104 0.87 -15.76 11.12
CA LEU A 104 1.68 -16.34 12.18
C LEU A 104 0.80 -17.15 13.12
N LYS A 105 1.25 -18.34 13.54
CA LYS A 105 0.56 -19.15 14.54
C LYS A 105 0.43 -18.33 15.82
N ASN A 106 -0.78 -18.24 16.38
CA ASN A 106 -1.10 -17.55 17.63
C ASN A 106 -1.05 -16.01 17.56
N GLN A 107 -0.85 -15.41 16.39
CA GLN A 107 -0.90 -13.96 16.25
C GLN A 107 -1.83 -13.57 15.10
N LYS A 108 -3.01 -13.10 15.46
CA LYS A 108 -3.88 -12.41 14.51
C LYS A 108 -3.62 -10.91 14.67
N ILE A 109 -2.49 -10.45 14.14
CA ILE A 109 -2.21 -9.03 14.10
C ILE A 109 -2.84 -8.47 12.84
N THR A 110 -3.84 -7.61 13.01
CA THR A 110 -4.48 -6.88 11.94
C THR A 110 -4.20 -5.40 12.16
N PHE A 111 -3.60 -4.77 11.17
CA PHE A 111 -3.41 -3.32 11.18
C PHE A 111 -4.49 -2.66 10.35
N LEU A 112 -5.00 -1.53 10.82
CA LEU A 112 -6.01 -0.75 10.11
C LEU A 112 -5.41 0.57 9.66
N LEU A 113 -5.68 0.93 8.41
CA LEU A 113 -5.24 2.18 7.83
C LEU A 113 -6.44 2.83 7.13
N MET A 114 -6.74 4.07 7.49
CA MET A 114 -7.83 4.80 6.86
C MET A 114 -7.38 5.41 5.55
N PRO A 115 -8.16 5.25 4.47
CA PRO A 115 -7.84 5.91 3.20
C PRO A 115 -8.04 7.41 3.32
N LEU A 116 -7.28 8.16 2.52
CA LEU A 116 -7.45 9.59 2.39
C LEU A 116 -8.57 9.87 1.40
N ARG A 117 -9.34 10.92 1.65
CA ARG A 117 -10.37 11.36 0.71
C ARG A 117 -9.70 11.96 -0.53
N THR A 118 -10.22 11.57 -1.67
CA THR A 118 -9.79 12.14 -2.95
C THR A 118 -10.66 13.33 -3.33
#